data_094ba4417dda71e7a215dacbd01e40fd
#
_entry.id   094ba4417dda71e7a215dacbd01e40fd
#
_cell.length_a   1.000
_cell.length_b   1.000
_cell.length_c   1.000
_cell.angle_alpha   90.00
_cell.angle_beta   90.00
_cell.angle_gamma   90.00
#
_symmetry.space_group_name_H-M   'P 1'
#
loop_
_entity.id
_entity.type
_entity.pdbx_description
1 polymer ?
#
loop_
_entity_poly.entity_id
_entity_poly.type
_entity_poly.pdbx_seq_one_letter_code
_entity_poly.pdbx_strand_id
1 'polypeptide(L)'
;MQLKKLCAAVSAALAVAGAQAAQQETASTLADQQSVAVTIYNEDLALIKDTRRVTLTAGTNSLALREVSGRMRPETASLRSLTHPGALSLLEQNFDFDLLTPAKLLEKYVGRDVRIIRMNPKTGVETIETATVLAANNGVVLKIGDRIETGLPGRIVYDGVPPNLRDRPTLVTELQSGRAGSQTVELSYLSGGLAWKADYVAELNAADSALDLNGWVTLTNTSGTAYPNARLQLVAGNVNRVRDEMRLAAKASAMRAAEAPAARQMTQESLFEYHLYTLQRPTTIADNQTKQVALLSASSIPVKKELVLQGNDYYYRSSVGGIGQKMKVGVFVQFENREAARLGVPMPKGVVRVYKKDGAGNAQFVGEDSIDHTPKNESVRLKLGESFDVTGDKKQTDFKRRDSTMRWSYVFESAYEIVLKNAKKTPETVVVREPVPGDWTMLEESASHAKVAAGTAEWKIKVPAEGSSTLKYRVLVRY
;
A
#
# COMPACT_ATOMS: atom_id res chain seq x y z
N MET A 1 16.04 38.18 85.00
CA MET A 1 16.47 38.84 83.75
C MET A 1 17.14 37.82 82.85
N GLN A 2 16.38 36.88 82.28
CA GLN A 2 16.83 35.91 81.27
C GLN A 2 15.59 35.11 80.78
N LEU A 3 14.69 35.75 80.04
CA LEU A 3 13.57 35.01 79.40
C LEU A 3 12.98 35.79 78.17
N LYS A 4 13.83 36.52 77.45
CA LYS A 4 13.44 37.28 76.25
C LYS A 4 14.39 37.16 75.04
N LYS A 5 15.12 36.06 74.89
CA LYS A 5 16.05 35.86 73.78
C LYS A 5 15.86 34.49 73.06
N LEU A 6 14.70 33.86 73.14
CA LEU A 6 14.50 32.55 72.49
C LEU A 6 13.33 32.51 71.53
N CYS A 7 12.78 33.61 71.01
CA CYS A 7 11.65 33.63 70.04
C CYS A 7 11.98 34.29 68.71
N ALA A 8 13.26 34.54 68.36
CA ALA A 8 13.64 35.20 67.09
C ALA A 8 14.39 34.32 66.11
N ALA A 9 14.48 33.01 66.33
CA ALA A 9 15.24 32.09 65.47
C ALA A 9 14.46 31.00 64.76
N VAL A 10 13.09 31.04 64.77
CA VAL A 10 12.25 29.96 64.09
C VAL A 10 11.45 30.48 62.91
N SER A 11 11.51 31.75 62.52
CA SER A 11 10.72 32.34 61.42
C SER A 11 11.45 32.52 60.08
N ALA A 12 12.63 31.97 59.90
CA ALA A 12 13.41 32.15 58.65
C ALA A 12 13.63 30.86 57.83
N ALA A 13 12.87 29.78 58.09
CA ALA A 13 13.08 28.46 57.45
C ALA A 13 11.89 27.89 56.71
N LEU A 14 10.96 28.69 56.17
CA LEU A 14 9.81 28.20 55.40
C LEU A 14 9.40 29.19 54.29
N ALA A 15 10.29 29.43 53.33
CA ALA A 15 9.95 30.11 52.08
C ALA A 15 10.89 29.68 50.94
N VAL A 16 11.13 28.35 50.80
CA VAL A 16 11.57 27.78 49.53
C VAL A 16 10.44 26.91 49.04
N ALA A 17 9.27 27.53 48.81
CA ALA A 17 8.28 26.98 47.90
C ALA A 17 8.90 27.11 46.52
N GLY A 18 9.40 25.99 45.99
CA GLY A 18 9.96 25.89 44.65
C GLY A 18 8.95 26.40 43.64
N ALA A 19 9.17 27.57 43.10
CA ALA A 19 8.66 27.92 41.81
C ALA A 19 9.29 26.91 40.83
N GLN A 20 8.59 25.83 40.57
CA GLN A 20 8.80 25.06 39.35
C GLN A 20 8.54 26.04 38.20
N ALA A 21 9.59 26.69 37.73
CA ALA A 21 9.54 27.44 36.49
C ALA A 21 9.03 26.46 35.44
N ALA A 22 7.86 26.73 34.91
CA ALA A 22 7.33 25.96 33.77
C ALA A 22 8.44 25.95 32.73
N GLN A 23 9.02 24.79 32.49
CA GLN A 23 10.15 24.61 31.58
C GLN A 23 9.71 25.07 30.21
N GLN A 24 10.35 26.13 29.69
CA GLN A 24 9.94 26.72 28.41
C GLN A 24 10.16 25.71 27.31
N GLU A 25 9.06 25.34 26.64
CA GLU A 25 9.06 24.41 25.49
C GLU A 25 9.89 25.01 24.35
N THR A 26 10.92 24.29 23.91
CA THR A 26 11.70 24.65 22.72
C THR A 26 11.02 24.05 21.51
N ALA A 27 10.48 24.87 20.60
CA ALA A 27 9.84 24.41 19.39
C ALA A 27 10.86 24.22 18.25
N SER A 28 10.80 23.08 17.58
CA SER A 28 11.52 22.82 16.33
C SER A 28 10.52 22.56 15.20
N THR A 29 10.71 23.26 14.08
CA THR A 29 9.84 23.24 12.90
C THR A 29 10.56 22.68 11.68
N LEU A 30 9.89 22.61 10.51
CA LEU A 30 10.54 22.26 9.24
C LEU A 30 11.68 23.23 8.85
N ALA A 31 11.72 24.46 9.39
CA ALA A 31 12.84 25.37 9.17
C ALA A 31 14.16 24.85 9.76
N ASP A 32 14.10 24.03 10.79
CA ASP A 32 15.25 23.42 11.45
C ASP A 32 15.68 22.09 10.80
N GLN A 33 14.87 21.60 9.84
CA GLN A 33 15.10 20.33 9.17
C GLN A 33 16.33 20.43 8.25
N GLN A 34 17.27 19.53 8.43
CA GLN A 34 18.46 19.41 7.58
C GLN A 34 18.29 18.38 6.48
N SER A 35 17.63 17.28 6.81
CA SER A 35 17.32 16.22 5.85
C SER A 35 16.16 15.37 6.34
N VAL A 36 15.43 14.76 5.39
CA VAL A 36 14.42 13.75 5.69
C VAL A 36 14.58 12.56 4.75
N ALA A 37 14.51 11.35 5.31
CA ALA A 37 14.44 10.12 4.55
C ALA A 37 13.10 9.44 4.82
N VAL A 38 12.46 8.98 3.75
CA VAL A 38 11.15 8.32 3.80
C VAL A 38 11.27 6.97 3.11
N THR A 39 11.12 5.90 3.89
CA THR A 39 11.09 4.53 3.38
C THR A 39 9.65 4.03 3.44
N ILE A 40 9.00 3.86 2.30
CA ILE A 40 7.59 3.46 2.22
C ILE A 40 7.49 1.97 1.95
N TYR A 41 6.69 1.27 2.74
CA TYR A 41 6.34 -0.14 2.59
C TYR A 41 5.01 -0.28 1.82
N ASN A 42 4.70 -1.49 1.34
CA ASN A 42 3.53 -1.69 0.49
C ASN A 42 2.17 -1.45 1.19
N GLU A 43 2.08 -1.59 2.51
CA GLU A 43 0.80 -1.62 3.23
C GLU A 43 0.66 -0.48 4.23
N ASP A 44 0.36 0.74 3.78
CA ASP A 44 0.08 1.91 4.63
C ASP A 44 1.07 2.01 5.81
N LEU A 45 2.35 1.96 5.50
CA LEU A 45 3.44 2.04 6.46
C LEU A 45 4.64 2.75 5.85
N ALA A 46 5.24 3.64 6.61
CA ALA A 46 6.53 4.24 6.26
C ALA A 46 7.42 4.38 7.50
N LEU A 47 8.72 4.25 7.32
CA LEU A 47 9.73 4.69 8.26
C LEU A 47 10.18 6.08 7.86
N ILE A 48 10.02 7.04 8.77
CA ILE A 48 10.48 8.41 8.62
C ILE A 48 11.74 8.59 9.46
N LYS A 49 12.78 9.20 8.89
CA LYS A 49 13.97 9.66 9.60
C LYS A 49 14.12 11.13 9.31
N ASP A 50 13.86 11.95 10.30
CA ASP A 50 13.84 13.41 10.23
C ASP A 50 15.02 13.96 11.05
N THR A 51 15.96 14.60 10.36
CA THR A 51 17.17 15.17 10.96
C THR A 51 17.01 16.67 11.11
N ARG A 52 17.08 17.16 12.34
CA ARG A 52 16.91 18.59 12.67
C ARG A 52 18.07 19.14 13.46
N ARG A 53 18.28 20.43 13.36
CA ARG A 53 19.20 21.17 14.21
C ARG A 53 18.42 21.84 15.33
N VAL A 54 18.73 21.49 16.57
CA VAL A 54 18.07 22.03 17.78
C VAL A 54 19.09 22.58 18.74
N THR A 55 18.71 23.60 19.52
CA THR A 55 19.56 24.12 20.61
C THR A 55 18.99 23.63 21.93
N LEU A 56 19.82 22.95 22.72
CA LEU A 56 19.46 22.38 24.03
C LEU A 56 20.29 22.99 25.13
N THR A 57 19.76 23.01 26.35
CA THR A 57 20.49 23.31 27.56
C THR A 57 21.03 22.04 28.21
N ALA A 58 22.08 22.13 29.03
CA ALA A 58 22.47 21.00 29.85
C ALA A 58 21.39 20.73 30.92
N GLY A 59 21.07 19.44 31.14
CA GLY A 59 19.98 19.04 32.02
C GLY A 59 18.69 18.75 31.27
N THR A 60 17.55 18.94 31.93
CA THR A 60 16.23 18.64 31.38
C THR A 60 15.79 19.68 30.36
N ASN A 61 15.21 19.24 29.25
CA ASN A 61 14.67 20.07 28.19
C ASN A 61 13.31 19.54 27.77
N SER A 62 12.37 20.46 27.46
CA SER A 62 11.13 20.16 26.77
C SER A 62 11.27 20.57 25.30
N LEU A 63 11.27 19.57 24.39
CA LEU A 63 11.47 19.79 22.95
C LEU A 63 10.20 19.38 22.17
N ALA A 64 9.57 20.34 21.52
CA ALA A 64 8.42 20.13 20.66
C ALA A 64 8.85 20.02 19.19
N LEU A 65 8.82 18.80 18.66
CA LEU A 65 9.08 18.50 17.25
C LEU A 65 7.77 18.63 16.48
N ARG A 66 7.56 19.79 15.86
CA ARG A 66 6.33 20.13 15.12
C ARG A 66 6.37 19.58 13.70
N GLU A 67 5.18 19.48 13.08
CA GLU A 67 5.01 19.08 11.67
C GLU A 67 5.48 17.64 11.42
N VAL A 68 5.42 16.78 12.42
CA VAL A 68 5.55 15.33 12.27
C VAL A 68 4.29 14.75 11.62
N SER A 69 4.32 13.49 11.22
CA SER A 69 3.12 12.85 10.66
C SER A 69 1.96 12.83 11.65
N GLY A 70 0.77 13.24 11.22
CA GLY A 70 -0.46 13.08 12.00
C GLY A 70 -0.88 11.63 12.20
N ARG A 71 -0.27 10.69 11.48
CA ARG A 71 -0.46 9.23 11.59
C ARG A 71 0.78 8.53 12.14
N MET A 72 1.61 9.26 12.87
CA MET A 72 2.75 8.71 13.59
C MET A 72 2.31 7.63 14.56
N ARG A 73 3.16 6.63 14.75
CA ARG A 73 3.06 5.65 15.85
C ARG A 73 4.04 6.05 16.93
N PRO A 74 3.59 6.74 17.99
CA PRO A 74 4.50 7.33 18.96
C PRO A 74 5.34 6.28 19.70
N GLU A 75 4.83 5.06 19.88
CA GLU A 75 5.55 3.94 20.49
C GLU A 75 6.79 3.48 19.70
N THR A 76 6.90 3.91 18.45
CA THR A 76 8.04 3.60 17.58
C THR A 76 9.03 4.76 17.47
N ALA A 77 8.73 5.89 18.09
CA ALA A 77 9.57 7.08 18.00
C ALA A 77 10.87 6.88 18.77
N SER A 78 11.97 7.25 18.13
CA SER A 78 13.32 7.24 18.70
C SER A 78 14.03 8.53 18.35
N LEU A 79 14.46 9.28 19.36
CA LEU A 79 15.21 10.52 19.21
C LEU A 79 16.65 10.29 19.65
N ARG A 80 17.61 10.65 18.81
CA ARG A 80 19.04 10.52 19.10
C ARG A 80 19.84 11.73 18.64
N SER A 81 20.90 12.09 19.35
CA SER A 81 21.86 13.07 18.87
C SER A 81 22.84 12.43 17.90
N LEU A 82 22.99 13.03 16.72
CA LEU A 82 24.00 12.65 15.72
C LEU A 82 25.35 13.36 16.02
N THR A 83 25.30 14.56 16.60
CA THR A 83 26.49 15.33 16.96
C THR A 83 27.21 14.74 18.18
N HIS A 84 26.45 14.28 19.17
CA HIS A 84 26.96 13.71 20.41
C HIS A 84 26.23 12.41 20.75
N PRO A 85 26.59 11.27 20.12
CA PRO A 85 25.96 9.98 20.40
C PRO A 85 25.96 9.65 21.88
N GLY A 86 24.81 9.25 22.42
CA GLY A 86 24.63 8.92 23.84
C GLY A 86 24.44 10.12 24.78
N ALA A 87 24.50 11.37 24.30
CA ALA A 87 24.31 12.55 25.12
C ALA A 87 22.86 12.89 25.45
N LEU A 88 21.89 12.25 24.80
CA LEU A 88 20.45 12.42 25.02
C LEU A 88 19.84 11.19 25.68
N SER A 89 19.08 11.40 26.74
CA SER A 89 18.24 10.41 27.39
C SER A 89 16.79 10.89 27.34
N LEU A 90 15.92 10.14 26.71
CA LEU A 90 14.48 10.42 26.64
C LEU A 90 13.84 10.03 27.98
N LEU A 91 13.10 10.95 28.60
CA LEU A 91 12.38 10.74 29.86
C LEU A 91 10.90 10.45 29.59
N GLU A 92 10.26 11.25 28.73
CA GLU A 92 8.86 11.18 28.41
C GLU A 92 8.62 11.67 26.97
N GLN A 93 7.60 11.17 26.32
CA GLN A 93 7.14 11.66 25.02
C GLN A 93 5.62 11.70 24.94
N ASN A 94 5.09 12.81 24.43
CA ASN A 94 3.66 13.06 24.26
C ASN A 94 3.39 13.43 22.80
N PHE A 95 2.47 12.74 22.18
CA PHE A 95 2.07 13.02 20.80
C PHE A 95 0.76 13.82 20.77
N ASP A 96 0.89 15.12 20.48
CA ASP A 96 -0.23 16.07 20.37
C ASP A 96 -0.75 16.07 18.92
N PHE A 97 -1.81 15.31 18.67
CA PHE A 97 -2.46 15.20 17.36
C PHE A 97 -3.83 15.89 17.28
N ASP A 98 -4.33 16.45 18.40
CA ASP A 98 -5.53 17.26 18.44
C ASP A 98 -5.24 18.60 17.75
N LEU A 99 -5.71 18.75 16.52
CA LEU A 99 -5.48 19.96 15.74
C LEU A 99 -6.50 21.04 16.05
N LEU A 100 -6.02 22.29 16.06
CA LEU A 100 -6.82 23.47 16.31
C LEU A 100 -7.88 23.65 15.20
N THR A 101 -9.12 23.34 15.57
CA THR A 101 -10.32 23.60 14.80
C THR A 101 -11.36 24.29 15.67
N PRO A 102 -12.33 25.04 15.09
CA PRO A 102 -13.39 25.65 15.88
C PRO A 102 -14.14 24.66 16.78
N ALA A 103 -14.39 23.43 16.27
CA ALA A 103 -15.07 22.37 17.03
C ALA A 103 -14.20 21.87 18.19
N LYS A 104 -12.93 21.61 17.95
CA LYS A 104 -11.99 21.16 19.00
C LYS A 104 -11.73 22.23 20.04
N LEU A 105 -11.64 23.49 19.61
CA LEU A 105 -11.50 24.61 20.55
C LEU A 105 -12.73 24.71 21.47
N LEU A 106 -13.92 24.60 20.92
CA LEU A 106 -15.18 24.58 21.69
C LEU A 106 -15.24 23.39 22.67
N GLU A 107 -14.84 22.19 22.20
CA GLU A 107 -14.77 20.97 23.02
C GLU A 107 -13.87 21.16 24.25
N LYS A 108 -12.67 21.75 24.05
CA LYS A 108 -11.71 22.01 25.14
C LYS A 108 -12.14 23.12 26.11
N TYR A 109 -13.16 23.91 25.74
CA TYR A 109 -13.75 24.93 26.58
C TYR A 109 -14.97 24.46 27.35
N VAL A 110 -15.38 23.21 27.24
CA VAL A 110 -16.47 22.65 28.10
C VAL A 110 -16.12 22.83 29.58
N GLY A 111 -17.03 23.42 30.33
CA GLY A 111 -16.85 23.81 31.74
C GLY A 111 -16.10 25.13 31.96
N ARG A 112 -15.73 25.85 30.87
CA ARG A 112 -15.04 27.17 30.96
C ARG A 112 -15.90 28.27 30.37
N ASP A 113 -15.55 29.50 30.73
CA ASP A 113 -16.23 30.69 30.24
C ASP A 113 -15.68 31.12 28.87
N VAL A 114 -16.59 31.64 28.05
CA VAL A 114 -16.34 32.24 26.74
C VAL A 114 -17.09 33.55 26.62
N ARG A 115 -16.70 34.42 25.72
CA ARG A 115 -17.46 35.64 25.42
C ARG A 115 -18.32 35.42 24.18
N ILE A 116 -19.61 35.78 24.26
CA ILE A 116 -20.52 35.76 23.12
C ILE A 116 -20.73 37.18 22.64
N ILE A 117 -20.45 37.46 21.41
CA ILE A 117 -20.69 38.76 20.76
C ILE A 117 -21.90 38.62 19.88
N ARG A 118 -22.97 39.38 20.24
CA ARG A 118 -24.20 39.47 19.43
C ARG A 118 -24.29 40.87 18.77
N MET A 119 -24.59 40.89 17.50
CA MET A 119 -24.84 42.12 16.79
C MET A 119 -26.34 42.34 16.65
N ASN A 120 -26.81 43.52 17.05
CA ASN A 120 -28.19 43.91 16.79
C ASN A 120 -28.33 44.22 15.27
N PRO A 121 -29.16 43.47 14.53
CA PRO A 121 -29.27 43.60 13.08
C PRO A 121 -29.86 44.94 12.60
N LYS A 122 -30.53 45.71 13.47
CA LYS A 122 -31.13 47.00 13.14
C LYS A 122 -30.21 48.19 13.44
N THR A 123 -29.39 48.08 14.46
CA THR A 123 -28.56 49.19 14.94
C THR A 123 -27.07 49.01 14.68
N GLY A 124 -26.64 47.77 14.36
CA GLY A 124 -25.22 47.42 14.26
C GLY A 124 -24.44 47.38 15.57
N VAL A 125 -25.13 47.64 16.70
CA VAL A 125 -24.48 47.66 18.02
C VAL A 125 -24.13 46.22 18.46
N GLU A 126 -22.90 45.97 18.86
CA GLU A 126 -22.45 44.73 19.45
C GLU A 126 -22.70 44.69 20.98
N THR A 127 -23.24 43.59 21.48
CA THR A 127 -23.33 43.30 22.90
C THR A 127 -22.49 42.10 23.26
N ILE A 128 -21.80 42.15 24.38
CA ILE A 128 -20.91 41.09 24.85
C ILE A 128 -21.49 40.47 26.11
N GLU A 129 -21.74 39.16 26.10
CA GLU A 129 -22.20 38.39 27.25
C GLU A 129 -21.18 37.29 27.58
N THR A 130 -20.95 37.04 28.86
CA THR A 130 -20.15 35.88 29.30
C THR A 130 -21.08 34.64 29.34
N ALA A 131 -20.59 33.55 28.79
CA ALA A 131 -21.29 32.27 28.76
C ALA A 131 -20.37 31.14 29.18
N THR A 132 -20.88 30.19 29.98
CA THR A 132 -20.16 28.95 30.27
C THR A 132 -20.54 27.88 29.25
N VAL A 133 -19.58 27.22 28.62
CA VAL A 133 -19.84 26.09 27.71
C VAL A 133 -20.22 24.86 28.53
N LEU A 134 -21.45 24.40 28.43
CA LEU A 134 -21.93 23.20 29.15
C LEU A 134 -21.64 21.90 28.35
N ALA A 135 -21.81 21.94 27.05
CA ALA A 135 -21.53 20.79 26.15
C ALA A 135 -21.19 21.24 24.73
N ALA A 136 -20.41 20.42 24.03
CA ALA A 136 -20.02 20.61 22.62
C ALA A 136 -20.30 19.36 21.76
N ASN A 137 -21.00 18.35 22.28
CA ASN A 137 -21.31 17.09 21.59
C ASN A 137 -22.60 17.27 20.77
N ASN A 138 -22.51 17.12 19.44
CA ASN A 138 -23.66 17.28 18.52
C ASN A 138 -24.37 18.66 18.58
N GLY A 139 -23.60 19.72 18.78
CA GLY A 139 -24.07 21.08 18.94
C GLY A 139 -23.52 21.71 20.21
N VAL A 140 -23.76 23.00 20.39
CA VAL A 140 -23.30 23.73 21.58
C VAL A 140 -24.45 23.98 22.55
N VAL A 141 -24.16 23.78 23.84
CA VAL A 141 -25.04 24.17 24.92
C VAL A 141 -24.33 25.17 25.82
N LEU A 142 -24.91 26.35 25.99
CA LEU A 142 -24.31 27.46 26.71
C LEU A 142 -25.18 27.84 27.91
N LYS A 143 -24.58 28.17 29.05
CA LYS A 143 -25.26 28.85 30.17
C LYS A 143 -24.87 30.34 30.10
N ILE A 144 -25.86 31.19 29.95
CA ILE A 144 -25.73 32.64 29.91
C ILE A 144 -26.59 33.25 31.04
N GLY A 145 -25.97 33.72 32.09
CA GLY A 145 -26.69 34.08 33.33
C GLY A 145 -27.48 32.88 33.87
N ASP A 146 -28.81 33.04 34.02
CA ASP A 146 -29.70 32.00 34.55
C ASP A 146 -30.39 31.15 33.46
N ARG A 147 -30.06 31.39 32.17
CA ARG A 147 -30.67 30.65 31.04
C ARG A 147 -29.72 29.70 30.37
N ILE A 148 -30.24 28.61 29.84
CA ILE A 148 -29.51 27.66 29.00
C ILE A 148 -29.96 27.89 27.56
N GLU A 149 -28.99 28.12 26.66
CA GLU A 149 -29.23 28.26 25.24
C GLU A 149 -28.57 27.08 24.46
N THR A 150 -29.31 26.54 23.49
CA THR A 150 -28.83 25.54 22.55
C THR A 150 -28.54 26.21 21.23
N GLY A 151 -27.36 25.96 20.68
CA GLY A 151 -26.87 26.63 19.48
C GLY A 151 -25.99 27.84 19.78
N LEU A 152 -25.49 28.50 18.75
CA LEU A 152 -24.63 29.69 18.85
C LEU A 152 -25.47 30.96 18.63
N PRO A 153 -25.77 31.71 19.68
CA PRO A 153 -26.57 32.93 19.54
C PRO A 153 -25.81 34.11 18.97
N GLY A 154 -24.51 33.95 18.74
CA GLY A 154 -23.60 34.96 18.23
C GLY A 154 -22.21 34.41 17.97
N ARG A 155 -21.22 35.28 17.78
CA ARG A 155 -19.81 34.92 17.60
C ARG A 155 -19.18 34.59 18.96
N ILE A 156 -18.54 33.42 19.07
CA ILE A 156 -17.78 33.03 20.26
C ILE A 156 -16.37 33.64 20.19
N VAL A 157 -15.91 34.19 21.30
CA VAL A 157 -14.55 34.67 21.51
C VAL A 157 -13.93 33.92 22.69
N TYR A 158 -12.80 33.33 22.46
CA TYR A 158 -12.03 32.56 23.44
C TYR A 158 -10.85 33.41 23.96
N ASP A 159 -10.49 33.24 25.23
CA ASP A 159 -9.39 33.99 25.82
C ASP A 159 -8.00 33.43 25.49
N GLY A 160 -7.92 32.23 24.97
CA GLY A 160 -6.67 31.62 24.54
C GLY A 160 -6.83 30.26 23.91
N VAL A 161 -5.74 29.67 23.46
CA VAL A 161 -5.70 28.32 22.92
C VAL A 161 -5.15 27.39 24.02
N PRO A 162 -5.86 26.30 24.36
CA PRO A 162 -5.36 25.29 25.29
C PRO A 162 -4.01 24.72 24.84
N PRO A 163 -3.05 24.46 25.76
CA PRO A 163 -1.68 24.11 25.42
C PRO A 163 -1.54 22.79 24.65
N ASN A 164 -2.48 21.86 24.81
CA ASN A 164 -2.50 20.58 24.10
C ASN A 164 -3.27 20.61 22.76
N LEU A 165 -3.71 21.78 22.33
CA LEU A 165 -4.37 21.97 21.04
C LEU A 165 -3.39 22.66 20.10
N ARG A 166 -2.90 21.90 19.14
CA ARG A 166 -1.81 22.33 18.24
C ARG A 166 -2.34 22.73 16.86
N ASP A 167 -1.66 23.62 16.18
CA ASP A 167 -1.92 23.96 14.78
C ASP A 167 -1.37 22.90 13.80
N ARG A 168 -0.39 22.11 14.26
CA ARG A 168 0.24 21.01 13.52
C ARG A 168 0.48 19.82 14.46
N PRO A 169 0.47 18.57 13.94
CA PRO A 169 0.84 17.40 14.73
C PRO A 169 2.24 17.61 15.31
N THR A 170 2.39 17.38 16.61
CA THR A 170 3.61 17.71 17.35
C THR A 170 3.97 16.56 18.28
N LEU A 171 5.24 16.12 18.25
CA LEU A 171 5.80 15.23 19.25
C LEU A 171 6.55 16.07 20.27
N VAL A 172 6.04 16.12 21.49
CA VAL A 172 6.69 16.78 22.63
C VAL A 172 7.51 15.75 23.39
N THR A 173 8.79 16.02 23.60
CA THR A 173 9.71 15.12 24.29
C THR A 173 10.34 15.82 25.48
N GLU A 174 10.19 15.22 26.66
CA GLU A 174 11.00 15.56 27.83
C GLU A 174 12.29 14.74 27.78
N LEU A 175 13.43 15.42 27.72
CA LEU A 175 14.73 14.78 27.56
C LEU A 175 15.79 15.37 28.45
N GLN A 176 16.76 14.57 28.85
CA GLN A 176 17.98 14.97 29.53
C GLN A 176 19.10 15.13 28.51
N SER A 177 19.71 16.32 28.45
CA SER A 177 20.89 16.54 27.62
C SER A 177 22.14 16.67 28.51
N GLY A 178 23.14 15.86 28.21
CA GLY A 178 24.45 15.98 28.90
C GLY A 178 25.27 17.19 28.45
N ARG A 179 24.82 17.95 27.44
CA ARG A 179 25.54 19.08 26.85
C ARG A 179 24.60 20.21 26.45
N ALA A 180 25.01 21.43 26.67
CA ALA A 180 24.35 22.62 26.14
C ALA A 180 24.88 22.95 24.74
N GLY A 181 24.02 23.62 23.94
CA GLY A 181 24.36 24.16 22.62
C GLY A 181 23.58 23.56 21.46
N SER A 182 23.97 23.93 20.27
CA SER A 182 23.34 23.44 19.03
C SER A 182 23.76 21.99 18.76
N GLN A 183 22.76 21.13 18.51
CA GLN A 183 22.94 19.71 18.21
C GLN A 183 22.13 19.33 16.99
N THR A 184 22.66 18.41 16.19
CA THR A 184 21.91 17.73 15.16
C THR A 184 21.30 16.48 15.76
N VAL A 185 19.97 16.39 15.74
CA VAL A 185 19.20 15.25 16.25
C VAL A 185 18.49 14.54 15.10
N GLU A 186 18.31 13.25 15.21
CA GLU A 186 17.50 12.45 14.30
C GLU A 186 16.31 11.88 15.08
N LEU A 187 15.11 12.23 14.63
CA LEU A 187 13.86 11.57 15.01
C LEU A 187 13.53 10.49 13.99
N SER A 188 13.44 9.24 14.40
CA SER A 188 12.96 8.14 13.56
C SER A 188 11.68 7.55 14.13
N TYR A 189 10.68 7.28 13.27
CA TYR A 189 9.40 6.73 13.67
C TYR A 189 8.68 6.04 12.51
N LEU A 190 7.78 5.12 12.83
CA LEU A 190 6.84 4.54 11.86
C LEU A 190 5.58 5.41 11.76
N SER A 191 5.04 5.49 10.54
CA SER A 191 3.83 6.25 10.24
C SER A 191 2.92 5.49 9.29
N GLY A 192 1.61 5.63 9.48
CA GLY A 192 0.62 5.38 8.44
C GLY A 192 0.47 6.57 7.48
N GLY A 193 -0.47 6.49 6.56
CA GLY A 193 -0.80 7.57 5.61
C GLY A 193 0.14 7.65 4.41
N LEU A 194 1.08 6.74 4.28
CA LEU A 194 1.98 6.64 3.13
C LEU A 194 1.88 5.24 2.55
N ALA A 195 1.61 5.16 1.24
CA ALA A 195 1.51 3.92 0.51
C ALA A 195 2.10 4.07 -0.89
N TRP A 196 2.49 2.95 -1.49
CA TRP A 196 2.92 2.92 -2.87
C TRP A 196 2.44 1.65 -3.58
N LYS A 197 2.33 1.74 -4.91
CA LYS A 197 2.05 0.61 -5.80
C LYS A 197 2.83 0.76 -7.09
N ALA A 198 3.13 -0.37 -7.74
CA ALA A 198 3.65 -0.35 -9.09
C ALA A 198 2.51 -0.41 -10.10
N ASP A 199 2.61 0.38 -11.16
CA ASP A 199 1.74 0.38 -12.32
C ASP A 199 2.62 0.24 -13.57
N TYR A 200 2.23 -0.64 -14.49
CA TYR A 200 2.98 -0.89 -15.71
C TYR A 200 2.13 -0.60 -16.93
N VAL A 201 2.77 0.00 -17.93
CA VAL A 201 2.19 0.22 -19.25
C VAL A 201 3.01 -0.57 -20.25
N ALA A 202 2.38 -1.52 -20.93
CA ALA A 202 2.97 -2.36 -21.96
C ALA A 202 2.35 -2.02 -23.31
N GLU A 203 3.16 -1.79 -24.33
CA GLU A 203 2.71 -1.53 -25.70
C GLU A 203 3.15 -2.66 -26.61
N LEU A 204 2.21 -3.44 -27.14
CA LEU A 204 2.48 -4.51 -28.10
C LEU A 204 2.76 -3.95 -29.48
N ASN A 205 3.73 -4.54 -30.17
CA ASN A 205 3.96 -4.25 -31.57
C ASN A 205 2.83 -4.83 -32.46
N ALA A 206 2.77 -4.42 -33.73
CA ALA A 206 1.76 -4.84 -34.68
C ALA A 206 1.68 -6.36 -34.87
N ALA A 207 2.83 -7.06 -34.79
CA ALA A 207 2.96 -8.49 -34.98
C ALA A 207 2.65 -9.36 -33.75
N ASP A 208 2.31 -8.78 -32.61
CA ASP A 208 2.13 -9.46 -31.31
C ASP A 208 3.36 -10.29 -30.88
N SER A 209 4.56 -9.87 -31.28
CA SER A 209 5.82 -10.61 -31.07
C SER A 209 6.79 -9.94 -30.11
N ALA A 210 6.58 -8.65 -29.80
CA ALA A 210 7.37 -7.88 -28.85
C ALA A 210 6.52 -6.82 -28.17
N LEU A 211 6.91 -6.40 -26.96
CA LEU A 211 6.32 -5.28 -26.24
C LEU A 211 7.38 -4.32 -25.71
N ASP A 212 7.00 -3.06 -25.56
CA ASP A 212 7.70 -2.06 -24.76
C ASP A 212 7.02 -1.97 -23.40
N LEU A 213 7.80 -1.94 -22.32
CA LEU A 213 7.30 -1.93 -20.95
C LEU A 213 7.82 -0.72 -20.18
N ASN A 214 6.92 0.10 -19.66
CA ASN A 214 7.24 1.20 -18.77
C ASN A 214 6.59 0.96 -17.42
N GLY A 215 7.39 0.94 -16.36
CA GLY A 215 6.95 0.79 -14.98
C GLY A 215 6.98 2.12 -14.25
N TRP A 216 5.95 2.40 -13.48
CA TRP A 216 5.77 3.58 -12.64
C TRP A 216 5.54 3.14 -11.20
N VAL A 217 6.02 3.95 -10.27
CA VAL A 217 5.61 3.89 -8.87
C VAL A 217 4.62 5.01 -8.61
N THR A 218 3.44 4.67 -8.17
CA THR A 218 2.42 5.62 -7.72
C THR A 218 2.47 5.69 -6.20
N LEU A 219 2.84 6.86 -5.66
CA LEU A 219 2.92 7.17 -4.24
C LEU A 219 1.68 7.93 -3.81
N THR A 220 1.14 7.64 -2.64
CA THR A 220 0.07 8.41 -2.01
C THR A 220 0.52 8.85 -0.63
N ASN A 221 0.38 10.13 -0.32
CA ASN A 221 0.63 10.69 1.00
C ASN A 221 -0.66 11.32 1.56
N THR A 222 -1.16 10.77 2.64
CA THR A 222 -2.27 11.25 3.47
C THR A 222 -1.88 11.28 4.95
N SER A 223 -0.58 11.48 5.23
CA SER A 223 -0.03 11.45 6.59
C SER A 223 -0.29 12.72 7.40
N GLY A 224 -0.83 13.78 6.75
CA GLY A 224 -1.08 15.06 7.37
C GLY A 224 0.17 15.96 7.44
N THR A 225 1.26 15.58 6.76
CA THR A 225 2.45 16.42 6.60
C THR A 225 3.14 16.20 5.25
N ALA A 226 3.92 17.18 4.82
CA ALA A 226 4.76 17.09 3.63
C ALA A 226 6.20 16.69 3.99
N TYR A 227 6.90 16.05 3.06
CA TYR A 227 8.31 15.70 3.19
C TYR A 227 9.10 16.36 2.06
N PRO A 228 9.60 17.59 2.28
CA PRO A 228 10.34 18.34 1.27
C PRO A 228 11.72 17.73 1.04
N ASN A 229 12.15 17.65 -0.22
CA ASN A 229 13.47 17.14 -0.62
C ASN A 229 13.85 15.80 0.04
N ALA A 230 12.89 14.92 0.22
CA ALA A 230 13.07 13.64 0.88
C ALA A 230 13.95 12.68 0.05
N ARG A 231 14.84 11.96 0.73
CA ARG A 231 15.43 10.73 0.19
C ARG A 231 14.36 9.65 0.22
N LEU A 232 13.83 9.31 -0.95
CA LEU A 232 12.76 8.33 -1.08
C LEU A 232 13.33 6.93 -1.28
N GLN A 233 12.83 6.00 -0.48
CA GLN A 233 13.07 4.57 -0.58
C GLN A 233 11.74 3.81 -0.55
N LEU A 234 11.66 2.71 -1.29
CA LEU A 234 10.47 1.86 -1.37
C LEU A 234 10.87 0.41 -1.09
N VAL A 235 10.14 -0.24 -0.23
CA VAL A 235 10.35 -1.65 0.09
C VAL A 235 9.26 -2.48 -0.57
N ALA A 236 9.66 -3.37 -1.48
CA ALA A 236 8.79 -4.37 -2.08
C ALA A 236 8.95 -5.70 -1.34
N GLY A 237 7.83 -6.26 -0.92
CA GLY A 237 7.72 -7.47 -0.12
C GLY A 237 6.80 -7.27 1.09
N ASN A 238 6.37 -8.37 1.69
CA ASN A 238 5.43 -8.34 2.81
C ASN A 238 6.19 -8.36 4.13
N VAL A 239 6.27 -7.21 4.80
CA VAL A 239 6.86 -7.11 6.14
C VAL A 239 5.89 -7.68 7.16
N ASN A 240 6.32 -8.68 7.95
CA ASN A 240 5.50 -9.20 9.03
C ASN A 240 5.34 -8.17 10.14
N ARG A 241 4.08 -7.87 10.51
CA ARG A 241 3.73 -6.94 11.58
C ARG A 241 2.86 -7.63 12.61
N VAL A 242 3.15 -7.40 13.88
CA VAL A 242 2.18 -7.72 14.94
C VAL A 242 1.04 -6.71 14.82
N ARG A 243 -0.12 -7.18 14.36
CA ARG A 243 -1.36 -6.39 14.39
C ARG A 243 -2.07 -6.73 15.70
N ASP A 244 -2.46 -5.72 16.45
CA ASP A 244 -3.38 -5.91 17.56
C ASP A 244 -4.69 -6.46 17.00
N GLU A 245 -4.86 -7.76 17.24
CA GLU A 245 -6.01 -8.63 17.02
C GLU A 245 -6.64 -8.82 15.63
N MET A 246 -6.62 -10.10 15.28
CA MET A 246 -7.48 -10.91 14.41
C MET A 246 -7.45 -10.67 12.88
N ARG A 247 -6.66 -11.50 12.19
CA ARG A 247 -7.13 -12.57 11.30
C ARG A 247 -6.05 -13.21 10.43
N LEU A 248 -5.92 -14.54 10.63
CA LEU A 248 -5.58 -15.63 9.70
C LEU A 248 -4.37 -15.52 8.77
N ALA A 249 -3.50 -16.50 9.02
CA ALA A 249 -2.27 -16.81 8.33
C ALA A 249 -2.45 -17.33 6.89
N ALA A 250 -1.50 -17.02 6.02
CA ALA A 250 -1.10 -17.85 4.89
C ALA A 250 0.39 -17.66 4.58
N LYS A 251 1.03 -18.76 4.22
CA LYS A 251 2.47 -19.03 4.18
C LYS A 251 3.21 -18.40 2.99
N ALA A 252 4.47 -18.07 3.22
CA ALA A 252 5.46 -17.68 2.22
C ALA A 252 6.50 -18.77 1.95
N SER A 253 7.11 -18.78 0.79
CA SER A 253 8.40 -19.43 0.51
C SER A 253 9.27 -18.56 -0.39
N ALA A 254 10.57 -18.60 -0.12
CA ALA A 254 11.61 -17.74 -0.67
C ALA A 254 12.48 -18.47 -1.69
N MET A 255 13.10 -17.73 -2.63
CA MET A 255 14.35 -18.10 -3.30
C MET A 255 15.11 -16.87 -3.84
N ARG A 256 16.46 -16.97 -3.89
CA ARG A 256 17.45 -15.92 -4.17
C ARG A 256 17.86 -15.85 -5.64
N ALA A 257 18.31 -14.67 -6.13
CA ALA A 257 19.22 -14.51 -7.26
C ALA A 257 19.85 -13.11 -7.41
N ALA A 258 21.00 -13.03 -8.12
CA ALA A 258 21.95 -11.93 -8.22
C ALA A 258 21.76 -11.00 -9.45
N GLU A 259 22.46 -9.85 -9.47
CA GLU A 259 22.25 -8.63 -10.25
C GLU A 259 22.97 -8.54 -11.61
N ALA A 260 22.48 -7.64 -12.49
CA ALA A 260 23.23 -6.78 -13.45
C ALA A 260 22.31 -5.72 -14.15
N PRO A 261 22.84 -4.63 -14.74
CA PRO A 261 22.15 -3.34 -14.76
C PRO A 261 21.45 -2.94 -16.07
N ALA A 262 20.33 -2.21 -15.93
CA ALA A 262 19.68 -1.45 -16.99
C ALA A 262 19.47 0.01 -16.52
N ALA A 263 19.30 0.97 -17.44
CA ALA A 263 19.17 2.39 -17.12
C ALA A 263 17.97 2.66 -16.19
N ARG A 264 18.23 3.10 -14.96
CA ARG A 264 17.23 3.22 -13.89
C ARG A 264 17.26 4.61 -13.28
N GLN A 265 16.07 5.21 -13.06
CA GLN A 265 15.94 6.35 -12.14
C GLN A 265 15.96 5.91 -10.68
N MET A 266 15.76 4.62 -10.39
CA MET A 266 15.88 4.02 -9.06
C MET A 266 16.99 2.97 -9.06
N THR A 267 17.82 2.98 -8.02
CA THR A 267 18.71 1.87 -7.70
C THR A 267 17.97 0.86 -6.85
N GLN A 268 18.24 -0.42 -7.07
CA GLN A 268 17.66 -1.50 -6.30
C GLN A 268 18.78 -2.23 -5.57
N GLU A 269 18.53 -2.57 -4.30
CA GLU A 269 19.40 -3.43 -3.51
C GLU A 269 18.58 -4.46 -2.72
N SER A 270 19.20 -5.55 -2.31
CA SER A 270 18.57 -6.54 -1.43
C SER A 270 18.62 -6.01 0.01
N LEU A 271 17.46 -5.94 0.65
CA LEU A 271 17.33 -5.59 2.06
C LEU A 271 16.71 -6.79 2.80
N PHE A 272 17.54 -7.61 3.45
CA PHE A 272 17.10 -8.87 4.05
C PHE A 272 16.46 -9.77 2.96
N GLU A 273 15.17 -10.12 3.07
CA GLU A 273 14.41 -10.90 2.07
C GLU A 273 13.50 -10.00 1.18
N TYR A 274 13.76 -8.69 1.15
CA TYR A 274 12.97 -7.68 0.42
C TYR A 274 13.83 -7.00 -0.66
N HIS A 275 13.16 -6.32 -1.57
CA HIS A 275 13.83 -5.42 -2.52
C HIS A 275 13.62 -3.97 -2.10
N LEU A 276 14.74 -3.25 -1.92
CA LEU A 276 14.76 -1.82 -1.63
C LEU A 276 15.07 -1.04 -2.92
N TYR A 277 14.15 -0.19 -3.32
CA TYR A 277 14.31 0.72 -4.45
C TYR A 277 14.58 2.12 -3.92
N THR A 278 15.69 2.71 -4.29
CA THR A 278 16.07 4.07 -3.89
C THR A 278 16.00 5.01 -5.08
N LEU A 279 15.21 6.07 -4.96
CA LEU A 279 15.19 7.15 -5.96
C LEU A 279 16.52 7.93 -5.87
N GLN A 280 17.24 8.02 -6.99
CA GLN A 280 18.58 8.61 -7.01
C GLN A 280 18.62 10.12 -6.77
N ARG A 281 17.50 10.81 -6.92
CA ARG A 281 17.37 12.24 -6.65
C ARG A 281 16.39 12.50 -5.51
N PRO A 282 16.64 13.51 -4.67
CA PRO A 282 15.65 13.94 -3.69
C PRO A 282 14.33 14.32 -4.37
N THR A 283 13.22 14.10 -3.68
CA THR A 283 11.89 14.47 -4.16
C THR A 283 11.02 15.00 -3.04
N THR A 284 10.17 15.97 -3.33
CA THR A 284 9.16 16.43 -2.37
C THR A 284 7.93 15.54 -2.45
N ILE A 285 7.49 15.00 -1.31
CA ILE A 285 6.25 14.22 -1.17
C ILE A 285 5.26 15.15 -0.45
N ALA A 286 4.42 15.86 -1.21
CA ALA A 286 3.47 16.80 -0.63
C ALA A 286 2.33 16.07 0.09
N ASP A 287 1.73 16.73 1.09
CA ASP A 287 0.56 16.19 1.79
C ASP A 287 -0.67 16.15 0.85
N ASN A 288 -1.53 15.16 1.05
CA ASN A 288 -2.72 14.93 0.22
C ASN A 288 -2.43 14.86 -1.28
N GLN A 289 -1.31 14.27 -1.66
CA GLN A 289 -0.85 14.15 -3.04
C GLN A 289 -0.67 12.69 -3.46
N THR A 290 -1.06 12.41 -4.71
CA THR A 290 -0.60 11.23 -5.45
C THR A 290 0.49 11.66 -6.42
N LYS A 291 1.63 10.98 -6.37
CA LYS A 291 2.81 11.25 -7.19
C LYS A 291 3.27 10.01 -7.93
N GLN A 292 3.67 10.17 -9.17
CA GLN A 292 4.30 9.09 -9.94
C GLN A 292 5.79 9.36 -10.17
N VAL A 293 6.58 8.31 -10.01
CA VAL A 293 8.01 8.30 -10.34
C VAL A 293 8.32 7.08 -11.20
N ALA A 294 9.22 7.23 -12.18
CA ALA A 294 9.58 6.14 -13.07
C ALA A 294 10.35 5.05 -12.29
N LEU A 295 9.94 3.80 -12.49
CA LEU A 295 10.54 2.62 -11.88
C LEU A 295 11.52 1.93 -12.85
N LEU A 296 11.04 1.58 -14.03
CA LEU A 296 11.80 0.90 -15.08
C LEU A 296 11.29 1.27 -16.48
N SER A 297 12.12 1.09 -17.46
CA SER A 297 11.75 1.13 -18.88
C SER A 297 12.54 0.08 -19.63
N ALA A 298 11.86 -0.72 -20.46
CA ALA A 298 12.47 -1.74 -21.30
C ALA A 298 11.74 -1.80 -22.64
N SER A 299 12.48 -2.00 -23.72
CA SER A 299 11.93 -1.97 -25.07
C SER A 299 12.19 -3.27 -25.82
N SER A 300 11.26 -3.59 -26.71
CA SER A 300 11.33 -4.76 -27.60
C SER A 300 11.55 -6.09 -26.86
N ILE A 301 10.85 -6.26 -25.73
CA ILE A 301 10.82 -7.50 -24.97
C ILE A 301 10.09 -8.55 -25.81
N PRO A 302 10.71 -9.70 -26.15
CA PRO A 302 10.05 -10.76 -26.91
C PRO A 302 8.85 -11.31 -26.16
N VAL A 303 7.71 -11.44 -26.85
CA VAL A 303 6.49 -12.00 -26.27
C VAL A 303 5.95 -13.16 -27.08
N LYS A 304 5.21 -14.04 -26.39
CA LYS A 304 4.45 -15.12 -26.99
C LYS A 304 2.99 -14.93 -26.69
N LYS A 305 2.18 -14.81 -27.74
CA LYS A 305 0.72 -14.82 -27.64
C LYS A 305 0.22 -16.25 -27.62
N GLU A 306 -0.72 -16.53 -26.72
CA GLU A 306 -1.39 -17.82 -26.62
C GLU A 306 -2.91 -17.65 -26.61
N LEU A 307 -3.59 -18.51 -27.35
CA LEU A 307 -5.04 -18.67 -27.30
C LEU A 307 -5.34 -19.94 -26.51
N VAL A 308 -6.07 -19.84 -25.39
CA VAL A 308 -6.26 -20.97 -24.48
C VAL A 308 -7.74 -21.24 -24.26
N LEU A 309 -8.18 -22.43 -24.58
CA LEU A 309 -9.47 -22.96 -24.15
C LEU A 309 -9.25 -23.76 -22.87
N GLN A 310 -9.77 -23.23 -21.76
CA GLN A 310 -9.63 -23.82 -20.43
C GLN A 310 -10.82 -24.70 -20.09
N GLY A 311 -10.58 -25.97 -19.75
CA GLY A 311 -11.59 -26.87 -19.21
C GLY A 311 -11.78 -26.74 -17.69
N ASN A 312 -12.63 -27.61 -17.14
CA ASN A 312 -12.92 -27.69 -15.71
C ASN A 312 -12.81 -29.12 -15.18
N ASP A 313 -12.39 -29.26 -13.94
CA ASP A 313 -12.17 -30.59 -13.29
C ASP A 313 -13.47 -31.36 -13.01
N TYR A 314 -14.60 -30.67 -12.83
CA TYR A 314 -15.87 -31.32 -12.55
C TYR A 314 -16.46 -32.10 -13.74
N TYR A 315 -15.99 -31.85 -14.99
CA TYR A 315 -16.45 -32.60 -16.17
C TYR A 315 -16.18 -34.10 -16.09
N TYR A 316 -15.22 -34.52 -15.27
CA TYR A 316 -14.74 -35.88 -15.18
C TYR A 316 -15.41 -36.73 -14.10
N ARG A 317 -16.39 -36.18 -13.36
CA ARG A 317 -17.00 -36.83 -12.19
C ARG A 317 -18.41 -37.34 -12.43
N SER A 318 -19.06 -36.89 -13.50
CA SER A 318 -20.44 -37.21 -13.80
C SER A 318 -20.74 -37.14 -15.30
N SER A 319 -21.91 -37.63 -15.69
CA SER A 319 -22.45 -37.38 -17.03
C SER A 319 -22.94 -35.96 -17.14
N VAL A 320 -22.38 -35.18 -18.06
CA VAL A 320 -22.68 -33.73 -18.24
C VAL A 320 -23.29 -33.40 -19.61
N GLY A 321 -23.32 -34.35 -20.58
CA GLY A 321 -23.88 -34.12 -21.89
C GLY A 321 -23.23 -32.96 -22.67
N GLY A 322 -24.01 -31.98 -23.10
CA GLY A 322 -23.51 -30.75 -23.73
C GLY A 322 -22.89 -29.82 -22.69
N ILE A 323 -21.56 -29.58 -22.77
CA ILE A 323 -20.83 -28.77 -21.81
C ILE A 323 -20.93 -27.29 -22.15
N GLY A 324 -20.77 -26.91 -23.42
CA GLY A 324 -20.87 -25.52 -23.84
C GLY A 324 -20.74 -25.33 -25.35
N GLN A 325 -21.44 -24.33 -25.85
CA GLN A 325 -21.31 -23.83 -27.22
C GLN A 325 -20.73 -22.44 -27.19
N LYS A 326 -19.92 -22.08 -28.20
CA LYS A 326 -19.22 -20.79 -28.29
C LYS A 326 -18.45 -20.45 -27.02
N MET A 327 -17.81 -21.46 -26.40
CA MET A 327 -16.96 -21.25 -25.24
C MET A 327 -15.85 -20.27 -25.61
N LYS A 328 -15.56 -19.38 -24.66
CA LYS A 328 -14.59 -18.34 -24.86
C LYS A 328 -13.17 -18.87 -24.79
N VAL A 329 -12.36 -18.47 -25.76
CA VAL A 329 -10.93 -18.75 -25.80
C VAL A 329 -10.19 -17.56 -25.22
N GLY A 330 -9.49 -17.75 -24.10
CA GLY A 330 -8.72 -16.69 -23.44
C GLY A 330 -7.49 -16.28 -24.27
N VAL A 331 -7.22 -14.99 -24.32
CA VAL A 331 -6.03 -14.41 -24.95
C VAL A 331 -5.00 -14.12 -23.88
N PHE A 332 -3.82 -14.72 -24.00
CA PHE A 332 -2.71 -14.53 -23.08
C PHE A 332 -1.49 -14.00 -23.82
N VAL A 333 -0.69 -13.20 -23.11
CA VAL A 333 0.64 -12.77 -23.54
C VAL A 333 1.63 -13.17 -22.47
N GLN A 334 2.71 -13.83 -22.88
CA GLN A 334 3.78 -14.28 -22.00
C GLN A 334 5.11 -13.69 -22.42
N PHE A 335 5.91 -13.24 -21.46
CA PHE A 335 7.30 -12.79 -21.67
C PHE A 335 8.19 -13.22 -20.50
N GLU A 336 9.48 -13.19 -20.71
CA GLU A 336 10.49 -13.62 -19.75
C GLU A 336 11.14 -12.40 -19.09
N ASN A 337 11.18 -12.39 -17.77
CA ASN A 337 11.90 -11.38 -17.00
C ASN A 337 13.38 -11.74 -16.88
N ARG A 338 14.11 -11.70 -17.99
CA ARG A 338 15.56 -12.00 -18.03
C ARG A 338 16.32 -11.01 -18.91
N GLU A 339 17.61 -10.86 -18.68
CA GLU A 339 18.47 -9.93 -19.44
C GLU A 339 18.50 -10.28 -20.93
N ALA A 340 18.59 -11.56 -21.27
CA ALA A 340 18.54 -12.02 -22.64
C ALA A 340 17.24 -11.63 -23.37
N ALA A 341 16.15 -11.41 -22.60
CA ALA A 341 14.88 -10.88 -23.09
C ALA A 341 14.76 -9.35 -22.88
N ARG A 342 15.87 -8.65 -22.66
CA ARG A 342 15.94 -7.18 -22.50
C ARG A 342 15.22 -6.62 -21.27
N LEU A 343 15.01 -7.42 -20.23
CA LEU A 343 14.39 -7.01 -18.96
C LEU A 343 15.32 -7.36 -17.79
N GLY A 344 15.14 -8.47 -17.10
CA GLY A 344 16.06 -8.98 -16.08
C GLY A 344 16.15 -8.12 -14.82
N VAL A 345 15.04 -7.57 -14.37
CA VAL A 345 14.94 -6.75 -13.15
C VAL A 345 13.82 -7.26 -12.27
N PRO A 346 13.96 -7.25 -10.93
CA PRO A 346 12.82 -7.53 -10.07
C PRO A 346 11.69 -6.56 -10.34
N MET A 347 10.50 -7.10 -10.54
CA MET A 347 9.28 -6.33 -10.80
C MET A 347 8.38 -6.41 -9.56
N PRO A 348 8.11 -5.29 -8.88
CA PRO A 348 7.13 -5.26 -7.79
C PRO A 348 5.74 -5.69 -8.25
N LYS A 349 4.97 -6.26 -7.32
CA LYS A 349 3.54 -6.52 -7.52
C LYS A 349 2.81 -5.28 -8.04
N GLY A 350 2.00 -5.45 -9.09
CA GLY A 350 1.29 -4.33 -9.70
C GLY A 350 0.37 -4.73 -10.84
N VAL A 351 -0.23 -3.73 -11.47
CA VAL A 351 -1.14 -3.89 -12.62
C VAL A 351 -0.39 -3.57 -13.91
N VAL A 352 -0.43 -4.49 -14.87
CA VAL A 352 0.11 -4.30 -16.22
C VAL A 352 -1.04 -3.99 -17.17
N ARG A 353 -1.08 -2.77 -17.69
CA ARG A 353 -2.04 -2.31 -18.71
C ARG A 353 -1.42 -2.45 -20.08
N VAL A 354 -2.07 -3.22 -20.93
CA VAL A 354 -1.54 -3.53 -22.26
C VAL A 354 -2.29 -2.74 -23.32
N TYR A 355 -1.52 -2.10 -24.18
CA TYR A 355 -1.99 -1.35 -25.33
C TYR A 355 -1.44 -1.93 -26.61
N LYS A 356 -2.12 -1.72 -27.72
CA LYS A 356 -1.68 -2.08 -29.06
C LYS A 356 -2.06 -0.98 -30.04
N LYS A 357 -1.18 -0.65 -30.98
CA LYS A 357 -1.50 0.30 -32.05
C LYS A 357 -2.49 -0.29 -33.03
N ASP A 358 -3.52 0.45 -33.35
CA ASP A 358 -4.44 0.16 -34.45
C ASP A 358 -3.79 0.44 -35.82
N GLY A 359 -4.54 0.19 -36.91
CA GLY A 359 -4.03 0.42 -38.27
C GLY A 359 -3.75 1.89 -38.61
N ALA A 360 -4.24 2.85 -37.82
CA ALA A 360 -3.98 4.28 -37.93
C ALA A 360 -2.83 4.75 -37.03
N GLY A 361 -2.25 3.84 -36.21
CA GLY A 361 -1.15 4.14 -35.30
C GLY A 361 -1.58 4.61 -33.90
N ASN A 362 -2.86 4.64 -33.60
CA ASN A 362 -3.37 5.04 -32.28
C ASN A 362 -3.29 3.88 -31.28
N ALA A 363 -2.82 4.16 -30.06
CA ALA A 363 -2.76 3.18 -28.99
C ALA A 363 -4.18 2.87 -28.49
N GLN A 364 -4.57 1.61 -28.57
CA GLN A 364 -5.85 1.10 -28.07
C GLN A 364 -5.60 0.19 -26.87
N PHE A 365 -6.39 0.36 -25.81
CA PHE A 365 -6.33 -0.51 -24.64
C PHE A 365 -6.86 -1.90 -25.02
N VAL A 366 -6.07 -2.96 -24.78
CA VAL A 366 -6.43 -4.33 -25.14
C VAL A 366 -6.60 -5.24 -23.93
N GLY A 367 -6.33 -4.79 -22.74
CA GLY A 367 -6.58 -5.51 -21.49
C GLY A 367 -5.57 -5.17 -20.39
N GLU A 368 -5.88 -5.62 -19.18
CA GLU A 368 -4.97 -5.51 -18.04
C GLU A 368 -5.00 -6.78 -17.18
N ASP A 369 -3.90 -7.04 -16.51
CA ASP A 369 -3.79 -8.12 -15.54
C ASP A 369 -2.85 -7.71 -14.40
N SER A 370 -2.93 -8.40 -13.28
CA SER A 370 -2.06 -8.19 -12.13
C SER A 370 -0.90 -9.17 -12.15
N ILE A 371 0.29 -8.67 -11.80
CA ILE A 371 1.45 -9.51 -11.52
C ILE A 371 1.76 -9.49 -10.02
N ASP A 372 2.22 -10.61 -9.49
CA ASP A 372 2.84 -10.67 -8.18
C ASP A 372 4.28 -10.16 -8.23
N HIS A 373 4.94 -10.08 -7.06
CA HIS A 373 6.38 -9.81 -7.02
C HIS A 373 7.12 -10.82 -7.88
N THR A 374 7.67 -10.37 -8.99
CA THR A 374 8.30 -11.20 -10.00
C THR A 374 9.80 -11.02 -9.97
N PRO A 375 10.56 -12.00 -9.44
CA PRO A 375 12.01 -11.97 -9.45
C PRO A 375 12.59 -11.99 -10.86
N LYS A 376 13.87 -11.68 -10.96
CA LYS A 376 14.65 -11.93 -12.18
C LYS A 376 14.62 -13.42 -12.54
N ASN A 377 14.62 -13.72 -13.84
CA ASN A 377 14.59 -15.05 -14.45
C ASN A 377 13.26 -15.81 -14.32
N GLU A 378 12.19 -15.14 -13.98
CA GLU A 378 10.83 -15.69 -14.02
C GLU A 378 10.06 -15.25 -15.27
N SER A 379 9.00 -16.00 -15.60
CA SER A 379 8.10 -15.67 -16.69
C SER A 379 6.87 -14.93 -16.18
N VAL A 380 6.45 -13.92 -16.92
CA VAL A 380 5.21 -13.17 -16.70
C VAL A 380 4.18 -13.62 -17.72
N ARG A 381 2.98 -13.97 -17.28
CA ARG A 381 1.86 -14.37 -18.13
C ARG A 381 0.63 -13.54 -17.81
N LEU A 382 0.15 -12.79 -18.78
CA LEU A 382 -0.97 -11.85 -18.65
C LEU A 382 -2.18 -12.37 -19.40
N LYS A 383 -3.36 -12.38 -18.76
CA LYS A 383 -4.64 -12.63 -19.42
C LYS A 383 -5.23 -11.31 -19.89
N LEU A 384 -5.28 -11.07 -21.20
CA LEU A 384 -5.74 -9.80 -21.76
C LEU A 384 -7.25 -9.77 -22.03
N GLY A 385 -7.89 -10.92 -22.08
CA GLY A 385 -9.31 -11.01 -22.37
C GLY A 385 -9.65 -12.31 -23.08
N GLU A 386 -10.67 -12.26 -23.96
CA GLU A 386 -11.20 -13.41 -24.70
C GLU A 386 -11.23 -13.10 -26.18
N SER A 387 -10.94 -14.12 -27.00
CA SER A 387 -10.99 -13.98 -28.45
C SER A 387 -12.44 -13.85 -28.93
N PHE A 388 -12.70 -12.91 -29.81
CA PHE A 388 -14.00 -12.77 -30.48
C PHE A 388 -14.16 -13.79 -31.60
N ASP A 389 -13.09 -13.98 -32.39
CA ASP A 389 -13.14 -14.78 -33.64
C ASP A 389 -12.78 -16.25 -33.45
N VAL A 390 -12.24 -16.62 -32.26
CA VAL A 390 -11.85 -18.01 -31.97
C VAL A 390 -12.69 -18.51 -30.79
N THR A 391 -13.43 -19.58 -31.03
CA THR A 391 -14.34 -20.18 -30.05
C THR A 391 -14.22 -21.70 -30.03
N GLY A 392 -14.75 -22.35 -28.99
CA GLY A 392 -14.80 -23.79 -28.87
C GLY A 392 -16.20 -24.27 -28.51
N ASP A 393 -16.64 -25.39 -29.10
CA ASP A 393 -17.81 -26.13 -28.64
C ASP A 393 -17.31 -27.43 -28.00
N LYS A 394 -17.78 -27.74 -26.80
CA LYS A 394 -17.38 -28.96 -26.07
C LYS A 394 -18.59 -29.77 -25.66
N LYS A 395 -18.54 -31.05 -25.93
CA LYS A 395 -19.55 -32.02 -25.47
C LYS A 395 -18.85 -33.26 -24.90
N GLN A 396 -19.46 -33.87 -23.91
CA GLN A 396 -19.15 -35.21 -23.46
C GLN A 396 -19.92 -36.19 -24.37
N THR A 397 -19.22 -37.07 -25.07
CA THR A 397 -19.82 -38.02 -26.02
C THR A 397 -20.11 -39.36 -25.40
N ASP A 398 -19.43 -39.72 -24.31
CA ASP A 398 -19.64 -40.95 -23.55
C ASP A 398 -19.24 -40.76 -22.10
N PHE A 399 -19.96 -41.42 -21.19
CA PHE A 399 -19.63 -41.49 -19.78
C PHE A 399 -19.98 -42.84 -19.20
N LYS A 400 -19.02 -43.52 -18.59
CA LYS A 400 -19.20 -44.84 -17.95
C LYS A 400 -18.60 -44.83 -16.56
N ARG A 401 -19.36 -45.27 -15.58
CA ARG A 401 -18.84 -45.67 -14.30
C ARG A 401 -18.33 -47.11 -14.43
N ARG A 402 -17.07 -47.32 -14.13
CA ARG A 402 -16.43 -48.64 -14.09
C ARG A 402 -16.48 -49.22 -12.67
N ASP A 403 -16.27 -50.49 -12.54
CA ASP A 403 -16.24 -51.16 -11.25
C ASP A 403 -15.10 -50.57 -10.38
N SER A 404 -15.40 -50.44 -9.08
CA SER A 404 -14.40 -50.06 -8.07
C SER A 404 -13.39 -51.19 -7.87
N THR A 405 -12.18 -50.82 -7.49
CA THR A 405 -11.14 -51.78 -7.16
C THR A 405 -10.76 -51.62 -5.68
N MET A 406 -9.99 -52.56 -5.11
CA MET A 406 -9.49 -52.42 -3.73
C MET A 406 -8.70 -51.12 -3.49
N ARG A 407 -8.12 -50.55 -4.54
CA ARG A 407 -7.31 -49.32 -4.48
C ARG A 407 -8.10 -48.05 -4.79
N TRP A 408 -9.20 -48.14 -5.59
CA TRP A 408 -9.93 -47.00 -6.12
C TRP A 408 -11.43 -47.14 -5.89
N SER A 409 -12.02 -46.20 -5.15
CA SER A 409 -13.45 -46.22 -4.83
C SER A 409 -14.33 -45.83 -5.99
N TYR A 410 -13.79 -44.98 -6.87
CA TYR A 410 -14.51 -44.46 -8.06
C TYR A 410 -13.61 -44.52 -9.29
N VAL A 411 -14.10 -45.11 -10.34
CA VAL A 411 -13.43 -45.19 -11.64
C VAL A 411 -14.41 -44.73 -12.72
N PHE A 412 -14.04 -43.66 -13.40
CA PHE A 412 -14.87 -43.08 -14.46
C PHE A 412 -14.12 -43.09 -15.79
N GLU A 413 -14.82 -43.47 -16.84
CA GLU A 413 -14.35 -43.37 -18.21
C GLU A 413 -15.21 -42.34 -18.92
N SER A 414 -14.62 -41.35 -19.55
CA SER A 414 -15.30 -40.26 -20.21
C SER A 414 -14.68 -39.99 -21.57
N ALA A 415 -15.52 -39.75 -22.57
CA ALA A 415 -15.09 -39.32 -23.90
C ALA A 415 -15.62 -37.92 -24.20
N TYR A 416 -14.81 -37.14 -24.89
CA TYR A 416 -15.11 -35.75 -25.22
C TYR A 416 -14.83 -35.45 -26.68
N GLU A 417 -15.61 -34.51 -27.22
CA GLU A 417 -15.37 -33.88 -28.51
C GLU A 417 -15.32 -32.37 -28.32
N ILE A 418 -14.24 -31.73 -28.79
CA ILE A 418 -14.08 -30.29 -28.78
C ILE A 418 -13.88 -29.80 -30.20
N VAL A 419 -14.79 -28.97 -30.68
CA VAL A 419 -14.74 -28.34 -32.01
C VAL A 419 -14.24 -26.90 -31.84
N LEU A 420 -13.03 -26.62 -32.28
CA LEU A 420 -12.45 -25.29 -32.29
C LEU A 420 -12.77 -24.60 -33.62
N LYS A 421 -13.23 -23.36 -33.55
CA LYS A 421 -13.63 -22.55 -34.72
C LYS A 421 -12.78 -21.28 -34.77
N ASN A 422 -12.32 -20.92 -35.97
CA ASN A 422 -11.53 -19.74 -36.24
C ASN A 422 -12.14 -18.96 -37.39
N ALA A 423 -12.66 -17.76 -37.11
CA ALA A 423 -13.22 -16.87 -38.13
C ALA A 423 -12.18 -15.87 -38.70
N LYS A 424 -10.91 -15.93 -38.23
CA LYS A 424 -9.83 -15.07 -38.74
C LYS A 424 -9.34 -15.56 -40.11
N LYS A 425 -8.82 -14.65 -40.91
CA LYS A 425 -8.18 -14.92 -42.20
C LYS A 425 -6.78 -15.57 -42.07
N THR A 426 -6.29 -15.77 -40.86
CA THR A 426 -5.00 -16.42 -40.57
C THR A 426 -5.23 -17.68 -39.74
N PRO A 427 -4.44 -18.76 -39.99
CA PRO A 427 -4.50 -19.93 -39.14
C PRO A 427 -4.03 -19.58 -37.70
N GLU A 428 -4.66 -20.20 -36.72
CA GLU A 428 -4.33 -20.00 -35.30
C GLU A 428 -4.01 -21.34 -34.64
N THR A 429 -3.21 -21.28 -33.55
CA THR A 429 -3.01 -22.44 -32.68
C THR A 429 -3.73 -22.19 -31.36
N VAL A 430 -4.67 -23.07 -31.02
CA VAL A 430 -5.39 -23.03 -29.77
C VAL A 430 -4.81 -24.08 -28.83
N VAL A 431 -4.42 -23.65 -27.64
CA VAL A 431 -4.04 -24.53 -26.53
C VAL A 431 -5.31 -24.95 -25.81
N VAL A 432 -5.65 -26.23 -25.89
CA VAL A 432 -6.73 -26.83 -25.09
C VAL A 432 -6.09 -27.36 -23.80
N ARG A 433 -6.51 -26.85 -22.66
CA ARG A 433 -5.95 -27.20 -21.34
C ARG A 433 -7.06 -27.76 -20.46
N GLU A 434 -6.93 -29.05 -20.13
CA GLU A 434 -7.92 -29.78 -19.34
C GLU A 434 -7.33 -30.16 -17.97
N PRO A 435 -7.91 -29.65 -16.89
CA PRO A 435 -7.59 -30.14 -15.55
C PRO A 435 -8.27 -31.49 -15.33
N VAL A 436 -7.50 -32.58 -15.39
CA VAL A 436 -7.97 -33.94 -15.16
C VAL A 436 -7.58 -34.37 -13.74
N PRO A 437 -8.55 -34.45 -12.80
CA PRO A 437 -8.25 -34.78 -11.41
C PRO A 437 -7.99 -36.27 -11.19
N GLY A 438 -7.42 -36.62 -10.04
CA GLY A 438 -7.15 -38.00 -9.64
C GLY A 438 -6.00 -38.66 -10.42
N ASP A 439 -5.94 -39.99 -10.36
CA ASP A 439 -5.03 -40.77 -11.22
C ASP A 439 -5.71 -41.05 -12.56
N TRP A 440 -5.11 -40.55 -13.65
CA TRP A 440 -5.72 -40.61 -14.95
C TRP A 440 -4.83 -41.22 -16.03
N THR A 441 -5.49 -41.83 -17.00
CA THR A 441 -4.85 -42.43 -18.17
C THR A 441 -5.65 -42.03 -19.42
N MET A 442 -4.98 -41.44 -20.40
CA MET A 442 -5.58 -41.19 -21.70
C MET A 442 -5.69 -42.52 -22.45
N LEU A 443 -6.89 -42.89 -22.85
CA LEU A 443 -7.17 -44.15 -23.55
C LEU A 443 -7.10 -43.98 -25.07
N GLU A 444 -7.67 -42.90 -25.57
CA GLU A 444 -7.76 -42.57 -27.00
C GLU A 444 -7.67 -41.05 -27.17
N GLU A 445 -6.99 -40.61 -28.21
CA GLU A 445 -6.94 -39.18 -28.56
C GLU A 445 -6.66 -38.98 -30.07
N SER A 446 -7.25 -37.94 -30.65
CA SER A 446 -7.06 -37.58 -32.05
C SER A 446 -5.81 -36.75 -32.31
N ALA A 447 -5.20 -36.22 -31.28
CA ALA A 447 -3.92 -35.48 -31.26
C ALA A 447 -3.24 -35.79 -29.93
N SER A 448 -1.89 -35.87 -29.91
CA SER A 448 -1.14 -36.18 -28.67
C SER A 448 -1.17 -35.02 -27.69
N HIS A 449 -1.42 -35.35 -26.42
CA HIS A 449 -1.32 -34.38 -25.32
C HIS A 449 0.08 -34.31 -24.73
N ALA A 450 0.37 -33.18 -24.07
CA ALA A 450 1.44 -33.06 -23.11
C ALA A 450 0.86 -33.06 -21.68
N LYS A 451 1.44 -33.86 -20.77
CA LYS A 451 1.13 -33.81 -19.35
C LYS A 451 1.97 -32.68 -18.71
N VAL A 452 1.42 -31.48 -18.67
CA VAL A 452 2.12 -30.28 -18.18
C VAL A 452 2.16 -30.19 -16.65
N ALA A 453 1.25 -30.91 -15.98
CA ALA A 453 1.25 -31.11 -14.53
C ALA A 453 0.59 -32.46 -14.21
N ALA A 454 0.68 -32.92 -12.96
CA ALA A 454 0.09 -34.22 -12.53
C ALA A 454 -1.38 -34.35 -12.92
N GLY A 455 -2.17 -33.28 -12.74
CA GLY A 455 -3.60 -33.23 -13.07
C GLY A 455 -3.93 -32.39 -14.29
N THR A 456 -3.04 -32.23 -15.30
CA THR A 456 -3.33 -31.35 -16.45
C THR A 456 -2.82 -31.94 -17.74
N ALA A 457 -3.76 -32.13 -18.68
CA ALA A 457 -3.47 -32.45 -20.07
C ALA A 457 -3.56 -31.22 -20.95
N GLU A 458 -2.63 -31.04 -21.88
CA GLU A 458 -2.60 -29.90 -22.80
C GLU A 458 -2.40 -30.39 -24.24
N TRP A 459 -3.23 -29.89 -25.16
CA TRP A 459 -3.12 -30.11 -26.61
C TRP A 459 -2.90 -28.78 -27.31
N LYS A 460 -2.07 -28.78 -28.35
CA LYS A 460 -1.86 -27.65 -29.27
C LYS A 460 -2.50 -27.96 -30.60
N ILE A 461 -3.68 -27.39 -30.82
CA ILE A 461 -4.49 -27.69 -32.01
C ILE A 461 -4.38 -26.53 -33.00
N LYS A 462 -3.91 -26.84 -34.21
CA LYS A 462 -3.90 -25.89 -35.34
C LYS A 462 -5.33 -25.82 -35.91
N VAL A 463 -5.85 -24.60 -36.00
CA VAL A 463 -7.16 -24.32 -36.58
C VAL A 463 -6.97 -23.48 -37.84
N PRO A 464 -7.38 -23.97 -39.03
CA PRO A 464 -7.15 -23.24 -40.27
C PRO A 464 -7.86 -21.88 -40.28
N ALA A 465 -7.45 -21.00 -41.19
CA ALA A 465 -8.14 -19.74 -41.43
C ALA A 465 -9.59 -20.03 -41.89
N GLU A 466 -10.55 -19.24 -41.36
CA GLU A 466 -11.99 -19.34 -41.66
C GLU A 466 -12.51 -20.78 -41.56
N GLY A 467 -11.97 -21.58 -40.63
CA GLY A 467 -12.25 -23.01 -40.54
C GLY A 467 -12.36 -23.53 -39.11
N SER A 468 -12.38 -24.86 -39.01
CA SER A 468 -12.49 -25.54 -37.72
C SER A 468 -11.55 -26.75 -37.62
N SER A 469 -11.25 -27.16 -36.39
CA SER A 469 -10.54 -28.41 -36.07
C SER A 469 -11.22 -29.09 -34.91
N THR A 470 -11.25 -30.44 -34.92
CA THR A 470 -11.89 -31.22 -33.87
C THR A 470 -10.87 -32.03 -33.09
N LEU A 471 -10.84 -31.85 -31.79
CA LEU A 471 -10.13 -32.70 -30.84
C LEU A 471 -11.10 -33.70 -30.23
N LYS A 472 -10.77 -35.00 -30.28
CA LYS A 472 -11.48 -36.08 -29.59
C LYS A 472 -10.53 -36.76 -28.64
N TYR A 473 -11.01 -37.07 -27.44
CA TYR A 473 -10.23 -37.86 -26.48
C TYR A 473 -11.13 -38.64 -25.53
N ARG A 474 -10.59 -39.75 -25.03
CA ARG A 474 -11.20 -40.64 -24.05
C ARG A 474 -10.22 -40.83 -22.88
N VAL A 475 -10.67 -40.61 -21.68
CA VAL A 475 -9.84 -40.65 -20.47
C VAL A 475 -10.49 -41.52 -19.40
N LEU A 476 -9.68 -42.32 -18.71
CA LEU A 476 -10.02 -43.04 -17.51
C LEU A 476 -9.47 -42.27 -16.30
N VAL A 477 -10.36 -41.99 -15.36
CA VAL A 477 -10.00 -41.26 -14.12
C VAL A 477 -10.34 -42.12 -12.90
N ARG A 478 -9.43 -42.20 -11.96
CA ARG A 478 -9.55 -43.01 -10.74
C ARG A 478 -9.41 -42.11 -9.51
N TYR A 479 -10.31 -42.31 -8.52
CA TYR A 479 -10.35 -41.58 -7.25
C TYR A 479 -10.25 -42.49 -6.07
#